data_879bfb7ad80c42aa7545c9ad750315e9
#
_entry.id   879bfb7ad80c42aa7545c9ad750315e9
#
_cell.length_a   1.000
_cell.length_b   1.000
_cell.length_c   1.000
_cell.angle_alpha   90.00
_cell.angle_beta   90.00
_cell.angle_gamma   90.00
#
_symmetry.space_group_name_H-M   'P 1'
#
loop_
_entity.id
_entity.type
_entity.pdbx_description
1 polymer ?
#
loop_
_entity_poly.entity_id
_entity_poly.type
_entity_poly.pdbx_seq_one_letter_code
_entity_poly.pdbx_strand_id
1 'polypeptide(L)'
;MKRIFLILLSINLFTFALAQSLTVKGKVSSTDGELLPGVNVKVKNATIGTITDFDGNYQLKVDKGDILVFTYVGFKRHELKVGNQTSWNVELTPDQTDLDEVVVVAYGKAKRITLTGAVSGIQAREIRNVPTSSLQNALTGKLPGFFSQQSSGQPGKDASDFFIRGVSSLNADGNKPLIIVDDVQYTYEQLSQINVNEIESISILKDASTTAIYGIKGANGVLVVKTRRGKEGKPQINVRLEGGIQTPVRTPDFLNSYNTAILVNEAYENDGMPRLFSKQDIMAFRDHTDPYGHPDVNWYDEIFKKSAFQENVNVDISGGSKKLRYFVSAGYFTQDGMVKDFGTKENDVNSNYFYRRFNYRTNIDFDVTDNLNMRLDVSSRFMNINEPCNMNATG
;
A
#
# COMPACT_ATOMS: atom_id res chain seq x y z
N MET A 1 -57.52 -28.73 37.24
CA MET A 1 -56.12 -28.30 37.40
C MET A 1 -55.09 -29.44 37.37
N LYS A 2 -55.26 -30.55 38.05
CA LYS A 2 -54.29 -31.67 38.00
C LYS A 2 -54.07 -32.32 36.60
N ARG A 3 -55.13 -32.39 35.75
CA ARG A 3 -55.00 -32.94 34.38
C ARG A 3 -54.25 -32.05 33.38
N ILE A 4 -54.34 -30.73 33.56
CA ILE A 4 -53.60 -29.75 32.72
C ILE A 4 -52.12 -29.74 33.09
N PHE A 5 -51.78 -29.91 34.36
CA PHE A 5 -50.39 -30.00 34.82
C PHE A 5 -49.69 -31.27 34.34
N LEU A 6 -50.38 -32.40 34.20
CA LEU A 6 -49.84 -33.63 33.63
C LEU A 6 -49.62 -33.55 32.12
N ILE A 7 -50.45 -32.80 31.38
CA ILE A 7 -50.23 -32.57 29.96
C ILE A 7 -49.07 -31.62 29.71
N LEU A 8 -48.91 -30.56 30.51
CA LEU A 8 -47.78 -29.65 30.44
C LEU A 8 -46.43 -30.32 30.85
N LEU A 9 -46.49 -31.26 31.79
CA LEU A 9 -45.31 -32.04 32.20
C LEU A 9 -44.91 -33.06 31.14
N SER A 10 -45.87 -33.66 30.39
CA SER A 10 -45.55 -34.60 29.30
C SER A 10 -45.02 -33.90 28.05
N ILE A 11 -45.38 -32.64 27.79
CA ILE A 11 -44.84 -31.83 26.67
C ILE A 11 -43.38 -31.43 26.94
N ASN A 12 -42.99 -31.21 28.20
CA ASN A 12 -41.58 -30.88 28.53
C ASN A 12 -40.64 -32.10 28.48
N LEU A 13 -41.12 -33.35 28.50
CA LEU A 13 -40.29 -34.53 28.41
C LEU A 13 -39.93 -34.93 26.97
N PHE A 14 -40.56 -34.33 25.94
CA PHE A 14 -40.32 -34.66 24.55
C PHE A 14 -39.25 -33.79 23.84
N THR A 15 -38.66 -32.80 24.51
CA THR A 15 -37.65 -31.89 23.92
C THR A 15 -36.20 -32.23 24.24
N PHE A 16 -35.90 -33.36 24.87
CA PHE A 16 -34.55 -33.92 24.83
C PHE A 16 -34.33 -34.64 23.51
N ALA A 17 -34.18 -33.86 22.43
CA ALA A 17 -33.54 -34.32 21.21
C ALA A 17 -32.10 -34.73 21.60
N LEU A 18 -31.84 -36.00 21.75
CA LEU A 18 -30.50 -36.55 21.88
C LEU A 18 -29.72 -36.13 20.65
N ALA A 19 -28.89 -35.11 20.80
CA ALA A 19 -27.85 -34.81 19.81
C ALA A 19 -26.99 -36.09 19.71
N GLN A 20 -27.21 -36.88 18.68
CA GLN A 20 -26.41 -38.09 18.42
C GLN A 20 -25.03 -37.61 17.95
N SER A 21 -24.11 -37.52 18.93
CA SER A 21 -22.72 -37.28 18.58
C SER A 21 -22.17 -38.48 17.81
N LEU A 22 -21.64 -38.17 16.63
CA LEU A 22 -21.08 -39.16 15.71
C LEU A 22 -19.55 -39.01 15.72
N THR A 23 -18.83 -40.11 15.80
CA THR A 23 -17.37 -40.08 15.62
C THR A 23 -17.07 -40.24 14.13
N VAL A 24 -16.59 -39.14 13.54
CA VAL A 24 -16.16 -39.10 12.13
C VAL A 24 -14.65 -39.34 12.08
N LYS A 25 -14.23 -40.21 11.17
CA LYS A 25 -12.83 -40.53 10.89
C LYS A 25 -12.56 -40.51 9.39
N GLY A 26 -11.30 -40.36 8.99
CA GLY A 26 -10.92 -40.44 7.59
C GLY A 26 -9.46 -40.08 7.37
N LYS A 27 -9.06 -40.02 6.11
CA LYS A 27 -7.73 -39.63 5.68
C LYS A 27 -7.80 -38.32 4.91
N VAL A 28 -6.76 -37.51 5.06
CA VAL A 28 -6.56 -36.29 4.27
C VAL A 28 -5.34 -36.50 3.39
N SER A 29 -5.52 -36.28 2.08
CA SER A 29 -4.47 -36.35 1.07
C SER A 29 -4.48 -35.12 0.17
N SER A 30 -3.38 -34.86 -0.52
CA SER A 30 -3.31 -33.96 -1.64
C SER A 30 -3.97 -34.54 -2.87
N THR A 31 -4.37 -33.75 -3.84
CA THR A 31 -4.79 -34.18 -5.19
C THR A 31 -3.74 -35.03 -5.91
N ASP A 32 -2.46 -34.92 -5.52
CA ASP A 32 -1.34 -35.71 -6.05
C ASP A 32 -1.21 -37.08 -5.33
N GLY A 33 -2.10 -37.40 -4.38
CA GLY A 33 -2.13 -38.66 -3.63
C GLY A 33 -1.19 -38.70 -2.41
N GLU A 34 -0.48 -37.64 -2.11
CA GLU A 34 0.40 -37.53 -0.93
C GLU A 34 -0.44 -37.37 0.33
N LEU A 35 -0.12 -38.13 1.39
CA LEU A 35 -0.80 -38.02 2.69
C LEU A 35 -0.36 -36.76 3.41
N LEU A 36 -1.29 -36.02 4.01
CA LEU A 36 -1.03 -34.71 4.61
C LEU A 36 -1.08 -34.79 6.15
N PRO A 37 0.06 -34.89 6.85
CA PRO A 37 0.11 -34.79 8.31
C PRO A 37 0.00 -33.32 8.74
N GLY A 38 -0.62 -33.10 9.91
CA GLY A 38 -0.71 -31.76 10.49
C GLY A 38 -1.84 -30.87 9.95
N VAL A 39 -2.78 -31.44 9.17
CA VAL A 39 -3.98 -30.72 8.71
C VAL A 39 -4.88 -30.41 9.91
N ASN A 40 -5.27 -29.18 10.07
CA ASN A 40 -6.18 -28.74 11.11
C ASN A 40 -7.63 -28.99 10.64
N VAL A 41 -8.36 -29.80 11.40
CA VAL A 41 -9.77 -30.20 11.16
C VAL A 41 -10.61 -29.62 12.28
N LYS A 42 -11.47 -28.64 12.00
CA LYS A 42 -12.35 -27.98 12.99
C LYS A 42 -13.81 -28.03 12.58
N VAL A 43 -14.70 -28.05 13.58
CA VAL A 43 -16.12 -27.78 13.36
C VAL A 43 -16.31 -26.28 13.14
N LYS A 44 -17.03 -25.90 12.10
CA LYS A 44 -17.31 -24.48 11.76
C LYS A 44 -18.08 -23.82 12.92
N ASN A 45 -17.58 -22.67 13.36
CA ASN A 45 -18.15 -21.89 14.48
C ASN A 45 -18.13 -22.59 15.85
N ALA A 46 -17.29 -23.64 16.03
CA ALA A 46 -17.08 -24.29 17.31
C ALA A 46 -15.59 -24.35 17.67
N THR A 47 -15.31 -24.59 18.95
CA THR A 47 -13.92 -24.78 19.46
C THR A 47 -13.41 -26.20 19.32
N ILE A 48 -14.26 -27.09 18.80
CA ILE A 48 -13.95 -28.52 18.65
C ILE A 48 -13.13 -28.74 17.38
N GLY A 49 -11.99 -29.42 17.50
CA GLY A 49 -11.09 -29.69 16.37
C GLY A 49 -10.07 -30.79 16.70
N THR A 50 -9.38 -31.26 15.67
CA THR A 50 -8.28 -32.22 15.75
C THR A 50 -7.24 -31.92 14.66
N ILE A 51 -6.09 -32.56 14.69
CA ILE A 51 -5.02 -32.47 13.69
C ILE A 51 -4.77 -33.87 13.12
N THR A 52 -4.47 -33.97 11.82
CA THR A 52 -4.13 -35.27 11.18
C THR A 52 -2.78 -35.77 11.70
N ASP A 53 -2.70 -37.11 11.87
CA ASP A 53 -1.47 -37.84 12.24
C ASP A 53 -0.48 -37.92 11.07
N PHE A 54 0.66 -38.63 11.28
CA PHE A 54 1.69 -38.82 10.25
C PHE A 54 1.21 -39.56 8.99
N ASP A 55 0.14 -40.38 9.13
CA ASP A 55 -0.49 -41.10 8.02
C ASP A 55 -1.70 -40.35 7.44
N GLY A 56 -1.86 -39.06 7.79
CA GLY A 56 -2.96 -38.21 7.34
C GLY A 56 -4.31 -38.56 7.95
N ASN A 57 -4.41 -39.45 8.96
CA ASN A 57 -5.68 -39.82 9.55
C ASN A 57 -6.16 -38.80 10.56
N TYR A 58 -7.47 -38.58 10.60
CA TYR A 58 -8.12 -37.76 11.62
C TYR A 58 -9.31 -38.50 12.24
N GLN A 59 -9.62 -38.15 13.48
CA GLN A 59 -10.81 -38.61 14.18
C GLN A 59 -11.36 -37.48 15.03
N LEU A 60 -12.65 -37.18 14.90
CA LEU A 60 -13.32 -36.10 15.60
C LEU A 60 -14.75 -36.50 15.97
N LYS A 61 -15.17 -36.11 17.18
CA LYS A 61 -16.54 -36.29 17.65
C LYS A 61 -17.36 -35.07 17.32
N VAL A 62 -18.42 -35.20 16.54
CA VAL A 62 -19.22 -34.13 15.97
C VAL A 62 -20.70 -34.49 15.94
N ASP A 63 -21.56 -33.52 15.74
CA ASP A 63 -23.00 -33.76 15.59
C ASP A 63 -23.38 -33.85 14.11
N LYS A 64 -24.43 -34.60 13.85
CA LYS A 64 -24.96 -34.72 12.49
C LYS A 64 -25.42 -33.37 11.97
N GLY A 65 -24.91 -32.96 10.81
CA GLY A 65 -25.20 -31.66 10.18
C GLY A 65 -24.12 -30.64 10.38
N ASP A 66 -23.13 -30.91 11.24
CA ASP A 66 -21.96 -30.04 11.41
C ASP A 66 -21.18 -29.88 10.09
N ILE A 67 -20.48 -28.78 9.96
CA ILE A 67 -19.57 -28.53 8.85
C ILE A 67 -18.13 -28.63 9.37
N LEU A 68 -17.39 -29.59 8.85
CA LEU A 68 -15.96 -29.74 9.10
C LEU A 68 -15.19 -28.81 8.16
N VAL A 69 -14.24 -28.09 8.70
CA VAL A 69 -13.34 -27.19 7.95
C VAL A 69 -11.93 -27.74 8.04
N PHE A 70 -11.37 -28.06 6.89
CA PHE A 70 -9.99 -28.50 6.75
C PHE A 70 -9.13 -27.36 6.31
N THR A 71 -8.05 -27.09 7.05
CA THR A 71 -7.08 -26.03 6.75
C THR A 71 -5.67 -26.58 6.89
N TYR A 72 -4.84 -26.31 5.87
CA TYR A 72 -3.42 -26.66 5.85
C TYR A 72 -2.64 -25.59 5.09
N VAL A 73 -1.41 -25.34 5.51
CA VAL A 73 -0.56 -24.31 4.88
C VAL A 73 -0.26 -24.72 3.45
N GLY A 74 -0.50 -23.84 2.48
CA GLY A 74 -0.31 -24.12 1.05
C GLY A 74 -1.47 -24.86 0.38
N PHE A 75 -2.62 -25.04 1.04
CA PHE A 75 -3.80 -25.70 0.48
C PHE A 75 -5.06 -24.87 0.64
N LYS A 76 -5.98 -25.01 -0.32
CA LYS A 76 -7.29 -24.35 -0.25
C LYS A 76 -8.11 -24.92 0.90
N ARG A 77 -8.78 -24.03 1.62
CA ARG A 77 -9.74 -24.39 2.64
C ARG A 77 -10.83 -25.27 2.03
N HIS A 78 -11.10 -26.43 2.64
CA HIS A 78 -12.15 -27.35 2.23
C HIS A 78 -13.21 -27.44 3.32
N GLU A 79 -14.50 -27.41 2.95
CA GLU A 79 -15.62 -27.53 3.88
C GLU A 79 -16.43 -28.79 3.54
N LEU A 80 -16.66 -29.67 4.53
CA LEU A 80 -17.41 -30.90 4.41
C LEU A 80 -18.59 -30.90 5.38
N LYS A 81 -19.81 -31.10 4.89
CA LYS A 81 -20.99 -31.26 5.75
C LYS A 81 -21.13 -32.72 6.21
N VAL A 82 -21.16 -32.92 7.53
CA VAL A 82 -21.31 -34.27 8.14
C VAL A 82 -22.71 -34.79 7.89
N GLY A 83 -22.76 -35.93 7.21
CA GLY A 83 -23.99 -36.68 6.92
C GLY A 83 -24.19 -37.86 7.87
N ASN A 84 -24.68 -39.01 7.31
CA ASN A 84 -24.89 -40.26 8.05
C ASN A 84 -23.65 -41.18 8.05
N GLN A 85 -22.64 -40.85 7.23
CA GLN A 85 -21.41 -41.63 7.11
C GLN A 85 -20.46 -41.28 8.27
N THR A 86 -19.69 -42.29 8.70
CA THR A 86 -18.68 -42.12 9.76
C THR A 86 -17.26 -42.06 9.23
N SER A 87 -17.05 -42.31 7.93
CA SER A 87 -15.73 -42.25 7.31
C SER A 87 -15.74 -41.34 6.09
N TRP A 88 -14.83 -40.36 6.08
CA TRP A 88 -14.70 -39.35 5.02
C TRP A 88 -13.22 -39.16 4.68
N ASN A 89 -12.82 -39.58 3.49
CA ASN A 89 -11.52 -39.21 2.94
C ASN A 89 -11.65 -37.87 2.20
N VAL A 90 -10.73 -36.95 2.48
CA VAL A 90 -10.75 -35.58 1.95
C VAL A 90 -9.50 -35.37 1.15
N GLU A 91 -9.67 -34.93 -0.09
CA GLU A 91 -8.56 -34.44 -0.93
C GLU A 91 -8.50 -32.94 -0.87
N LEU A 92 -7.37 -32.42 -0.42
CA LEU A 92 -7.09 -31.00 -0.44
C LEU A 92 -6.40 -30.61 -1.74
N THR A 93 -6.89 -29.55 -2.36
CA THR A 93 -6.27 -28.98 -3.54
C THR A 93 -5.20 -27.98 -3.07
N PRO A 94 -3.96 -28.07 -3.57
CA PRO A 94 -2.93 -27.05 -3.31
C PRO A 94 -3.46 -25.66 -3.65
N ASP A 95 -3.23 -24.71 -2.77
CA ASP A 95 -3.54 -23.32 -3.05
C ASP A 95 -2.42 -22.75 -3.92
N GLN A 96 -2.56 -22.94 -5.21
CA GLN A 96 -1.59 -22.47 -6.21
C GLN A 96 -1.42 -20.94 -6.19
N THR A 97 -2.23 -20.21 -5.43
CA THR A 97 -2.10 -18.75 -5.30
C THR A 97 -0.80 -18.34 -4.60
N ASP A 98 -0.21 -19.18 -3.73
CA ASP A 98 1.07 -18.88 -3.07
C ASP A 98 2.29 -19.47 -3.81
N LEU A 99 2.10 -20.46 -4.69
CA LEU A 99 3.19 -21.08 -5.46
C LEU A 99 3.38 -20.47 -6.85
N ASP A 100 2.39 -19.78 -7.38
CA ASP A 100 2.46 -19.05 -8.64
C ASP A 100 2.73 -17.55 -8.45
N GLU A 101 3.63 -17.18 -7.53
CA GLU A 101 4.17 -15.82 -7.55
C GLU A 101 4.97 -15.65 -8.86
N VAL A 102 4.25 -15.21 -9.87
CA VAL A 102 4.83 -14.90 -11.18
C VAL A 102 5.56 -13.58 -11.03
N VAL A 103 6.86 -13.64 -11.02
CA VAL A 103 7.71 -12.45 -11.06
C VAL A 103 7.88 -12.05 -12.52
N VAL A 104 7.65 -10.80 -12.80
CA VAL A 104 7.90 -10.26 -14.13
C VAL A 104 9.40 -10.08 -14.29
N VAL A 105 9.96 -10.81 -15.21
CA VAL A 105 11.32 -10.61 -15.71
C VAL A 105 11.20 -9.95 -17.08
N ALA A 106 12.26 -9.29 -17.48
CA ALA A 106 12.38 -8.63 -18.76
C ALA A 106 11.75 -9.45 -19.89
N TYR A 107 10.83 -8.84 -20.62
CA TYR A 107 10.09 -9.41 -21.77
C TYR A 107 9.32 -10.72 -21.52
N GLY A 108 9.05 -11.09 -20.24
CA GLY A 108 8.32 -12.33 -19.96
C GLY A 108 7.78 -12.42 -18.55
N LYS A 109 7.01 -13.47 -18.31
CA LYS A 109 6.57 -13.92 -16.98
C LYS A 109 7.31 -15.19 -16.67
N ALA A 110 8.05 -15.23 -15.55
CA ALA A 110 8.69 -16.44 -15.06
C ALA A 110 8.17 -16.77 -13.66
N LYS A 111 8.05 -18.06 -13.35
CA LYS A 111 7.75 -18.44 -11.96
C LYS A 111 8.94 -18.11 -11.08
N ARG A 112 8.69 -17.55 -9.90
CA ARG A 112 9.75 -17.16 -8.94
C ARG A 112 10.75 -18.31 -8.68
N ILE A 113 10.26 -19.54 -8.64
CA ILE A 113 11.08 -20.73 -8.39
C ILE A 113 12.07 -21.05 -9.52
N THR A 114 11.85 -20.52 -10.73
CA THR A 114 12.73 -20.77 -11.90
C THR A 114 13.76 -19.65 -12.10
N LEU A 115 13.74 -18.60 -11.27
CA LEU A 115 14.67 -17.48 -11.40
C LEU A 115 15.94 -17.76 -10.59
N THR A 116 17.08 -17.75 -11.28
CA THR A 116 18.40 -17.91 -10.66
C THR A 116 18.96 -16.63 -10.07
N GLY A 117 18.36 -15.47 -10.37
CA GLY A 117 18.79 -14.15 -9.90
C GLY A 117 17.97 -13.59 -8.73
N ALA A 118 18.55 -12.65 -7.96
CA ALA A 118 17.87 -11.99 -6.86
C ALA A 118 16.81 -11.01 -7.38
N VAL A 119 15.55 -11.46 -7.39
CA VAL A 119 14.39 -10.65 -7.73
C VAL A 119 13.53 -10.46 -6.47
N SER A 120 13.17 -9.23 -6.18
CA SER A 120 12.19 -8.90 -5.13
C SER A 120 10.94 -8.35 -5.78
N GLY A 121 9.78 -8.87 -5.45
CA GLY A 121 8.51 -8.43 -5.99
C GLY A 121 7.52 -8.07 -4.89
N ILE A 122 6.56 -7.21 -5.21
CA ILE A 122 5.43 -6.84 -4.37
C ILE A 122 4.18 -6.75 -5.22
N GLN A 123 3.07 -7.19 -4.68
CA GLN A 123 1.77 -7.08 -5.32
C GLN A 123 1.08 -5.77 -4.94
N ALA A 124 0.28 -5.23 -5.85
CA ALA A 124 -0.42 -3.97 -5.61
C ALA A 124 -1.28 -3.95 -4.34
N ARG A 125 -1.84 -5.09 -3.93
CA ARG A 125 -2.63 -5.20 -2.69
C ARG A 125 -1.86 -4.76 -1.43
N GLU A 126 -0.53 -4.87 -1.44
CA GLU A 126 0.32 -4.56 -0.30
C GLU A 126 0.65 -3.06 -0.20
N ILE A 127 0.57 -2.34 -1.33
CA ILE A 127 0.89 -0.91 -1.41
C ILE A 127 -0.34 0.00 -1.50
N ARG A 128 -1.51 -0.54 -1.90
CA ARG A 128 -2.75 0.26 -2.07
C ARG A 128 -3.23 0.94 -0.80
N ASN A 129 -2.92 0.39 0.37
CA ASN A 129 -3.39 0.95 1.65
C ASN A 129 -2.45 2.02 2.23
N VAL A 130 -1.42 2.42 1.49
CA VAL A 130 -0.52 3.50 1.89
C VAL A 130 -1.07 4.82 1.35
N PRO A 131 -1.50 5.75 2.23
CA PRO A 131 -2.11 7.01 1.80
C PRO A 131 -1.02 7.99 1.35
N THR A 132 -0.56 7.88 0.12
CA THR A 132 0.48 8.73 -0.46
C THR A 132 0.14 9.15 -1.88
N SER A 133 0.59 10.34 -2.27
CA SER A 133 0.47 10.88 -3.62
C SER A 133 1.38 10.17 -4.62
N SER A 134 2.52 9.65 -4.16
CA SER A 134 3.62 9.11 -4.97
C SER A 134 3.79 7.62 -4.79
N LEU A 135 3.97 6.91 -5.93
CA LEU A 135 4.26 5.48 -5.91
C LEU A 135 5.57 5.15 -5.20
N GLN A 136 6.61 5.98 -5.35
CA GLN A 136 7.90 5.76 -4.70
C GLN A 136 7.76 5.71 -3.18
N ASN A 137 6.96 6.63 -2.61
CA ASN A 137 6.69 6.66 -1.17
C ASN A 137 5.93 5.42 -0.70
N ALA A 138 5.01 4.90 -1.52
CA ALA A 138 4.27 3.67 -1.21
C ALA A 138 5.17 2.42 -1.14
N LEU A 139 6.33 2.43 -1.82
CA LEU A 139 7.29 1.33 -1.86
C LEU A 139 8.28 1.34 -0.69
N THR A 140 8.38 2.44 0.05
CA THR A 140 9.31 2.60 1.17
C THR A 140 9.09 1.53 2.22
N GLY A 141 10.15 0.78 2.56
CA GLY A 141 10.09 -0.30 3.55
C GLY A 141 9.35 -1.57 3.11
N LYS A 142 8.85 -1.63 1.87
CA LYS A 142 8.11 -2.78 1.34
C LYS A 142 8.95 -3.73 0.48
N LEU A 143 9.99 -3.22 -0.15
CA LEU A 143 10.83 -3.99 -1.06
C LEU A 143 12.25 -4.12 -0.52
N PRO A 144 12.76 -5.33 -0.26
CA PRO A 144 14.14 -5.54 0.18
C PRO A 144 15.15 -5.01 -0.86
N GLY A 145 16.06 -4.13 -0.41
CA GLY A 145 17.07 -3.47 -1.25
C GLY A 145 16.56 -2.24 -2.02
N PHE A 146 15.36 -1.77 -1.72
CA PHE A 146 14.85 -0.48 -2.14
C PHE A 146 15.10 0.55 -1.02
N PHE A 147 15.96 1.51 -1.29
CA PHE A 147 16.26 2.62 -0.38
C PHE A 147 15.66 3.88 -0.95
N SER A 148 14.91 4.59 -0.14
CA SER A 148 14.25 5.82 -0.56
C SER A 148 14.50 6.95 0.43
N GLN A 149 14.62 8.14 -0.09
CA GLN A 149 14.79 9.36 0.67
C GLN A 149 13.82 10.41 0.16
N GLN A 150 12.89 10.81 1.02
CA GLN A 150 11.98 11.91 0.75
C GLN A 150 12.62 13.21 1.22
N SER A 151 12.88 14.12 0.29
CA SER A 151 13.51 15.42 0.58
C SER A 151 12.51 16.53 0.88
N SER A 152 11.25 16.36 0.47
CA SER A 152 10.18 17.36 0.65
C SER A 152 8.86 16.69 0.98
N GLY A 153 8.02 17.35 1.78
CA GLY A 153 6.60 17.00 1.99
C GLY A 153 5.66 17.93 1.22
N GLN A 154 6.19 18.76 0.32
CA GLN A 154 5.39 19.70 -0.44
C GLN A 154 4.48 18.97 -1.43
N PRO A 155 3.19 19.34 -1.53
CA PRO A 155 2.27 18.74 -2.48
C PRO A 155 2.81 18.73 -3.91
N GLY A 156 2.80 17.55 -4.53
CA GLY A 156 3.31 17.35 -5.89
C GLY A 156 4.83 17.28 -6.04
N LYS A 157 5.61 17.58 -4.98
CA LYS A 157 7.07 17.45 -4.90
C LYS A 157 7.52 16.55 -3.74
N ASP A 158 6.62 15.75 -3.25
CA ASP A 158 6.83 14.82 -2.13
C ASP A 158 7.35 13.44 -2.54
N ALA A 159 7.62 13.23 -3.83
CA ALA A 159 8.18 11.98 -4.33
C ALA A 159 9.59 11.74 -3.80
N SER A 160 9.83 10.52 -3.28
CA SER A 160 11.16 10.12 -2.82
C SER A 160 12.09 9.83 -3.99
N ASP A 161 13.33 10.27 -3.88
CA ASP A 161 14.41 9.67 -4.65
C ASP A 161 14.68 8.25 -4.12
N PHE A 162 14.99 7.32 -5.00
CA PHE A 162 15.24 5.95 -4.58
C PHE A 162 16.44 5.33 -5.30
N PHE A 163 17.02 4.35 -4.63
CA PHE A 163 18.19 3.62 -5.09
C PHE A 163 17.99 2.13 -4.86
N ILE A 164 18.59 1.31 -5.72
CA ILE A 164 18.63 -0.14 -5.56
C ILE A 164 20.01 -0.53 -5.06
N ARG A 165 20.09 -1.20 -3.90
CA ARG A 165 21.36 -1.59 -3.21
C ARG A 165 22.21 -0.42 -2.71
N GLY A 166 21.72 0.81 -2.73
CA GLY A 166 22.40 1.99 -2.20
C GLY A 166 23.07 2.86 -3.26
N VAL A 167 23.85 3.82 -2.79
CA VAL A 167 24.58 4.80 -3.61
C VAL A 167 25.96 4.25 -3.93
N SER A 168 26.29 4.14 -5.22
CA SER A 168 27.56 3.60 -5.70
C SER A 168 28.46 4.65 -6.37
N SER A 169 27.93 5.84 -6.68
CA SER A 169 28.63 6.93 -7.36
C SER A 169 28.43 8.25 -6.64
N LEU A 170 29.45 9.10 -6.68
CA LEU A 170 29.34 10.50 -6.20
C LEU A 170 28.46 11.37 -7.12
N ASN A 171 28.26 10.94 -8.36
CA ASN A 171 27.32 11.60 -9.25
C ASN A 171 25.89 11.08 -8.97
N ALA A 172 24.97 11.97 -8.59
CA ALA A 172 23.60 11.61 -8.27
C ALA A 172 22.88 10.88 -9.42
N ASP A 173 23.08 11.30 -10.67
CA ASP A 173 22.48 10.65 -11.84
C ASP A 173 23.05 9.27 -12.11
N GLY A 174 24.29 9.04 -11.71
CA GLY A 174 24.97 7.73 -11.82
C GLY A 174 24.42 6.65 -10.89
N ASN A 175 23.54 6.98 -9.95
CA ASN A 175 22.95 6.04 -8.98
C ASN A 175 21.51 5.66 -9.30
N LYS A 176 20.88 6.34 -10.28
CA LYS A 176 19.48 6.13 -10.60
C LYS A 176 19.26 4.78 -11.26
N PRO A 177 18.37 3.91 -10.75
CA PRO A 177 17.98 2.68 -11.44
C PRO A 177 17.12 2.97 -12.67
N LEU A 178 17.11 2.03 -13.59
CA LEU A 178 16.23 2.06 -14.74
C LEU A 178 14.79 1.75 -14.32
N ILE A 179 13.83 2.50 -14.83
CA ILE A 179 12.41 2.32 -14.55
C ILE A 179 11.71 1.88 -15.82
N ILE A 180 11.04 0.73 -15.77
CA ILE A 180 10.27 0.17 -16.90
C ILE A 180 8.82 -0.01 -16.45
N VAL A 181 7.90 0.59 -17.17
CA VAL A 181 6.45 0.45 -16.95
C VAL A 181 5.82 -0.12 -18.22
N ASP A 182 5.27 -1.33 -18.14
CA ASP A 182 4.69 -2.05 -19.29
C ASP A 182 5.59 -2.03 -20.54
N ASP A 183 6.86 -2.35 -20.32
CA ASP A 183 7.92 -2.44 -21.34
C ASP A 183 8.40 -1.09 -21.90
N VAL A 184 7.95 0.05 -21.34
CA VAL A 184 8.36 1.42 -21.71
C VAL A 184 9.22 2.04 -20.61
N GLN A 185 10.31 2.71 -20.98
CA GLN A 185 11.17 3.43 -20.02
C GLN A 185 10.47 4.70 -19.52
N TYR A 186 10.47 4.88 -18.19
CA TYR A 186 9.91 6.02 -17.49
C TYR A 186 10.98 6.82 -16.75
N THR A 187 10.72 8.11 -16.51
CA THR A 187 11.49 8.95 -15.60
C THR A 187 11.00 8.79 -14.16
N TYR A 188 11.77 9.29 -13.18
CA TYR A 188 11.36 9.35 -11.78
C TYR A 188 10.06 10.13 -11.59
N GLU A 189 9.95 11.27 -12.26
CA GLU A 189 8.75 12.09 -12.22
C GLU A 189 7.54 11.38 -12.82
N GLN A 190 7.70 10.74 -13.97
CA GLN A 190 6.61 9.96 -14.57
C GLN A 190 6.15 8.80 -13.69
N LEU A 191 7.09 8.15 -12.97
CA LEU A 191 6.78 7.09 -12.02
C LEU A 191 5.95 7.61 -10.83
N SER A 192 6.32 8.77 -10.27
CA SER A 192 5.61 9.37 -9.13
C SER A 192 4.14 9.67 -9.41
N GLN A 193 3.82 9.91 -10.68
CA GLN A 193 2.49 10.29 -11.14
C GLN A 193 1.57 9.09 -11.44
N ILE A 194 2.08 7.85 -11.37
CA ILE A 194 1.25 6.66 -11.59
C ILE A 194 0.33 6.46 -10.37
N ASN A 195 -0.96 6.22 -10.62
CA ASN A 195 -1.88 5.87 -9.56
C ASN A 195 -1.61 4.44 -9.09
N VAL A 196 -1.44 4.24 -7.79
CA VAL A 196 -1.19 2.92 -7.18
C VAL A 196 -2.31 1.92 -7.52
N ASN A 197 -3.54 2.38 -7.72
CA ASN A 197 -4.67 1.53 -8.10
C ASN A 197 -4.58 0.97 -9.53
N GLU A 198 -3.76 1.58 -10.40
CA GLU A 198 -3.51 1.09 -11.76
C GLU A 198 -2.48 -0.06 -11.80
N ILE A 199 -1.77 -0.32 -10.70
CA ILE A 199 -0.66 -1.26 -10.65
C ILE A 199 -1.15 -2.67 -10.34
N GLU A 200 -0.59 -3.66 -11.02
CA GLU A 200 -0.76 -5.10 -10.71
C GLU A 200 0.38 -5.60 -9.83
N SER A 201 1.63 -5.33 -10.23
CA SER A 201 2.82 -5.78 -9.51
C SER A 201 4.03 -4.91 -9.80
N ILE A 202 4.99 -4.92 -8.88
CA ILE A 202 6.27 -4.24 -9.02
C ILE A 202 7.37 -5.24 -8.68
N SER A 203 8.41 -5.27 -9.50
CA SER A 203 9.57 -6.14 -9.31
C SER A 203 10.86 -5.35 -9.41
N ILE A 204 11.85 -5.68 -8.58
CA ILE A 204 13.18 -5.11 -8.65
C ILE A 204 14.16 -6.21 -9.10
N LEU A 205 14.83 -5.95 -10.21
CA LEU A 205 15.91 -6.77 -10.73
C LEU A 205 17.22 -6.19 -10.21
N LYS A 206 17.95 -6.98 -9.42
CA LYS A 206 19.14 -6.51 -8.70
C LYS A 206 20.43 -7.04 -9.27
N ASP A 207 20.42 -8.25 -9.82
CA ASP A 207 21.61 -8.94 -10.27
C ASP A 207 21.90 -8.73 -11.75
N ALA A 208 23.17 -8.72 -12.12
CA ALA A 208 23.62 -8.56 -13.49
C ALA A 208 22.99 -9.60 -14.44
N SER A 209 22.77 -10.83 -13.99
CA SER A 209 22.11 -11.88 -14.77
C SER A 209 20.67 -11.53 -15.16
N THR A 210 19.92 -10.84 -14.28
CA THR A 210 18.55 -10.44 -14.52
C THR A 210 18.43 -9.09 -15.24
N THR A 211 19.45 -8.22 -15.11
CA THR A 211 19.48 -6.90 -15.73
C THR A 211 20.23 -6.84 -17.05
N ALA A 212 20.94 -7.92 -17.44
CA ALA A 212 21.79 -7.98 -18.63
C ALA A 212 21.09 -7.54 -19.93
N ILE A 213 19.80 -7.87 -20.08
CA ILE A 213 19.04 -7.52 -21.27
C ILE A 213 18.79 -6.00 -21.41
N TYR A 214 18.90 -5.24 -20.32
CA TYR A 214 18.81 -3.78 -20.34
C TYR A 214 20.14 -3.08 -20.58
N GLY A 215 21.24 -3.87 -20.73
CA GLY A 215 22.57 -3.38 -20.98
C GLY A 215 23.07 -2.45 -19.87
N ILE A 216 23.85 -1.44 -20.24
CA ILE A 216 24.48 -0.50 -19.30
C ILE A 216 23.45 0.28 -18.46
N LYS A 217 22.24 0.52 -18.99
CA LYS A 217 21.17 1.22 -18.25
C LYS A 217 20.67 0.41 -17.05
N GLY A 218 20.82 -0.91 -17.07
CA GLY A 218 20.45 -1.80 -15.97
C GLY A 218 21.50 -1.94 -14.87
N ALA A 219 22.67 -1.27 -14.96
CA ALA A 219 23.78 -1.44 -14.04
C ALA A 219 23.42 -1.14 -12.57
N ASN A 220 22.58 -0.14 -12.32
CA ASN A 220 22.10 0.23 -10.98
C ASN A 220 20.83 -0.51 -10.55
N GLY A 221 20.47 -1.59 -11.25
CA GLY A 221 19.23 -2.32 -11.07
C GLY A 221 18.09 -1.76 -11.92
N VAL A 222 17.02 -2.52 -11.99
CA VAL A 222 15.83 -2.17 -12.79
C VAL A 222 14.58 -2.31 -11.93
N LEU A 223 13.75 -1.26 -11.91
CA LEU A 223 12.41 -1.29 -11.36
C LEU A 223 11.44 -1.60 -12.48
N VAL A 224 10.78 -2.75 -12.42
CA VAL A 224 9.77 -3.18 -13.40
C VAL A 224 8.40 -3.05 -12.78
N VAL A 225 7.55 -2.23 -13.38
CA VAL A 225 6.16 -2.01 -12.96
C VAL A 225 5.25 -2.59 -14.01
N LYS A 226 4.31 -3.42 -13.62
CA LYS A 226 3.21 -3.91 -14.47
C LYS A 226 1.91 -3.31 -14.03
N THR A 227 1.16 -2.78 -14.99
CA THR A 227 -0.17 -2.23 -14.75
C THR A 227 -1.24 -3.29 -14.91
N ARG A 228 -2.39 -3.05 -14.30
CA ARG A 228 -3.54 -3.96 -14.32
C ARG A 228 -4.08 -4.10 -15.73
N ARG A 229 -4.46 -5.34 -16.06
CA ARG A 229 -5.09 -5.70 -17.33
C ARG A 229 -6.42 -6.37 -17.10
N GLY A 230 -7.25 -6.39 -18.12
CA GLY A 230 -8.50 -7.14 -18.10
C GLY A 230 -8.25 -8.65 -17.99
N LYS A 231 -9.19 -9.32 -17.36
CA LYS A 231 -9.23 -10.78 -17.29
C LYS A 231 -10.52 -11.26 -17.96
N GLU A 232 -10.53 -12.50 -18.46
CA GLU A 232 -11.73 -13.14 -18.95
C GLU A 232 -12.78 -13.22 -17.84
N GLY A 233 -14.00 -12.76 -18.11
CA GLY A 233 -15.08 -12.74 -17.15
C GLY A 233 -16.05 -11.58 -17.33
N LYS A 234 -17.08 -11.57 -16.49
CA LYS A 234 -18.05 -10.46 -16.46
C LYS A 234 -17.38 -9.16 -16.04
N PRO A 235 -17.86 -8.01 -16.51
CA PRO A 235 -17.39 -6.71 -16.08
C PRO A 235 -17.43 -6.57 -14.57
N GLN A 236 -16.32 -6.14 -13.97
CA GLN A 236 -16.18 -5.82 -12.55
C GLN A 236 -15.90 -4.35 -12.41
N ILE A 237 -16.70 -3.67 -11.61
CA ILE A 237 -16.54 -2.24 -11.31
C ILE A 237 -16.06 -2.14 -9.87
N ASN A 238 -14.95 -1.43 -9.66
CA ASN A 238 -14.45 -1.12 -8.33
C ASN A 238 -14.43 0.40 -8.17
N VAL A 239 -14.92 0.86 -7.02
CA VAL A 239 -14.87 2.26 -6.61
C VAL A 239 -14.11 2.34 -5.30
N ARG A 240 -13.11 3.21 -5.23
CA ARG A 240 -12.30 3.44 -4.05
C ARG A 240 -12.31 4.91 -3.71
N LEU A 241 -12.67 5.22 -2.47
CA LEU A 241 -12.70 6.56 -1.90
C LEU A 241 -11.77 6.55 -0.69
N GLU A 242 -10.84 7.47 -0.64
CA GLU A 242 -9.89 7.63 0.45
C GLU A 242 -9.82 9.09 0.85
N GLY A 243 -9.90 9.35 2.14
CA GLY A 243 -9.65 10.66 2.74
C GLY A 243 -8.56 10.54 3.79
N GLY A 244 -7.70 11.54 3.89
CA GLY A 244 -6.61 11.57 4.84
C GLY A 244 -6.36 12.95 5.41
N ILE A 245 -5.85 12.98 6.64
CA ILE A 245 -5.37 14.19 7.29
C ILE A 245 -3.85 14.05 7.41
N GLN A 246 -3.14 15.03 6.90
CA GLN A 246 -1.70 15.13 7.02
C GLN A 246 -1.34 16.05 8.18
N THR A 247 -0.38 15.66 8.99
CA THR A 247 0.19 16.47 10.07
C THR A 247 1.71 16.39 10.02
N PRO A 248 2.44 17.46 10.40
CA PRO A 248 3.88 17.39 10.52
C PRO A 248 4.28 16.32 11.55
N VAL A 249 5.23 15.48 11.20
CA VAL A 249 5.77 14.47 12.13
C VAL A 249 6.59 15.14 13.24
N ARG A 250 7.30 16.20 12.88
CA ARG A 250 8.10 17.00 13.80
C ARG A 250 8.11 18.45 13.32
N THR A 251 7.93 19.35 14.26
CA THR A 251 8.07 20.79 14.06
C THR A 251 9.30 21.28 14.82
N PRO A 252 10.03 22.28 14.33
CA PRO A 252 11.07 22.92 15.11
C PRO A 252 10.47 23.61 16.33
N ASP A 253 11.12 23.47 17.48
CA ASP A 253 10.82 24.25 18.67
C ASP A 253 11.68 25.51 18.63
N PHE A 254 11.08 26.65 18.32
CA PHE A 254 11.77 27.94 18.35
C PHE A 254 11.73 28.55 19.75
N LEU A 255 12.82 29.18 20.11
CA LEU A 255 12.87 29.98 21.32
C LEU A 255 11.99 31.23 21.16
N ASN A 256 11.36 31.67 22.25
CA ASN A 256 10.71 32.98 22.30
C ASN A 256 11.72 34.10 22.19
N SER A 257 11.26 35.30 21.88
CA SER A 257 12.13 36.47 21.64
C SER A 257 13.00 36.83 22.84
N TYR A 258 12.49 36.67 24.07
CA TYR A 258 13.24 36.87 25.30
C TYR A 258 14.47 35.96 25.41
N ASN A 259 14.27 34.64 25.26
CA ASN A 259 15.36 33.67 25.34
C ASN A 259 16.33 33.83 24.16
N THR A 260 15.83 34.15 22.97
CA THR A 260 16.65 34.43 21.78
C THR A 260 17.55 35.65 22.03
N ALA A 261 17.03 36.74 22.58
CA ALA A 261 17.81 37.94 22.87
C ALA A 261 18.93 37.69 23.90
N ILE A 262 18.66 36.84 24.91
CA ILE A 262 19.68 36.42 25.88
C ILE A 262 20.81 35.66 25.22
N LEU A 263 20.47 34.63 24.42
CA LEU A 263 21.45 33.77 23.75
C LEU A 263 22.28 34.55 22.69
N VAL A 264 21.65 35.46 21.97
CA VAL A 264 22.35 36.31 21.02
C VAL A 264 23.35 37.21 21.76
N ASN A 265 22.96 37.82 22.89
CA ASN A 265 23.90 38.62 23.69
C ASN A 265 25.05 37.78 24.22
N GLU A 266 24.80 36.53 24.69
CA GLU A 266 25.85 35.64 25.12
C GLU A 266 26.82 35.27 23.99
N ALA A 267 26.30 35.04 22.76
CA ALA A 267 27.14 34.81 21.59
C ALA A 267 28.02 36.02 21.25
N TYR A 268 27.47 37.23 21.29
CA TYR A 268 28.21 38.46 21.07
C TYR A 268 29.31 38.69 22.12
N GLU A 269 29.02 38.40 23.40
CA GLU A 269 30.02 38.50 24.46
C GLU A 269 31.14 37.45 24.29
N ASN A 270 30.83 36.22 23.88
CA ASN A 270 31.82 35.18 23.61
C ASN A 270 32.74 35.56 22.43
N ASP A 271 32.23 36.32 21.45
CA ASP A 271 33.01 36.85 20.33
C ASP A 271 33.75 38.16 20.66
N GLY A 272 33.68 38.62 21.93
CA GLY A 272 34.29 39.88 22.37
C GLY A 272 33.59 41.12 21.83
N MET A 273 32.35 40.99 21.36
CA MET A 273 31.55 42.11 20.84
C MET A 273 30.62 42.68 21.93
N PRO A 274 30.20 43.95 21.83
CA PRO A 274 29.23 44.55 22.75
C PRO A 274 27.86 43.84 22.55
N ARG A 275 27.08 43.75 23.63
CA ARG A 275 25.72 43.22 23.60
C ARG A 275 24.87 43.90 22.54
N LEU A 276 24.13 43.09 21.76
CA LEU A 276 23.24 43.62 20.74
C LEU A 276 21.96 44.20 21.37
N PHE A 277 21.40 43.51 22.35
CA PHE A 277 20.17 43.89 23.05
C PHE A 277 20.51 44.51 24.42
N SER A 278 19.97 45.69 24.70
CA SER A 278 20.10 46.35 26.00
C SER A 278 19.29 45.61 27.09
N LYS A 279 19.52 45.98 28.36
CA LYS A 279 18.69 45.47 29.47
C LYS A 279 17.21 45.86 29.32
N GLN A 280 16.93 47.02 28.74
CA GLN A 280 15.58 47.54 28.50
C GLN A 280 14.88 46.69 27.42
N ASP A 281 15.58 46.38 26.34
CA ASP A 281 15.05 45.49 25.28
C ASP A 281 14.71 44.11 25.80
N ILE A 282 15.60 43.51 26.59
CA ILE A 282 15.37 42.18 27.22
C ILE A 282 14.15 42.20 28.14
N MET A 283 13.98 43.27 28.93
CA MET A 283 12.81 43.44 29.78
C MET A 283 11.53 43.61 28.94
N ALA A 284 11.60 44.41 27.86
CA ALA A 284 10.46 44.59 26.95
C ALA A 284 10.00 43.31 26.30
N PHE A 285 10.94 42.44 25.86
CA PHE A 285 10.62 41.08 25.35
C PHE A 285 10.01 40.20 26.43
N ARG A 286 10.55 40.23 27.66
CA ARG A 286 10.04 39.39 28.75
C ARG A 286 8.63 39.78 29.18
N ASP A 287 8.39 41.09 29.35
CA ASP A 287 7.17 41.61 29.94
C ASP A 287 6.12 42.00 28.89
N HIS A 288 6.42 41.78 27.59
CA HIS A 288 5.58 42.13 26.43
C HIS A 288 5.04 43.56 26.47
N THR A 289 5.85 44.53 26.94
CA THR A 289 5.43 45.90 27.12
C THR A 289 5.40 46.72 25.84
N ASP A 290 6.11 46.28 24.81
CA ASP A 290 6.15 46.91 23.50
C ASP A 290 6.02 45.86 22.37
N PRO A 291 4.79 45.44 22.03
CA PRO A 291 4.57 44.39 21.07
C PRO A 291 4.92 44.78 19.63
N TYR A 292 5.10 46.03 19.31
CA TYR A 292 5.50 46.50 17.98
C TYR A 292 7.01 46.65 17.82
N GLY A 293 7.70 47.18 18.85
CA GLY A 293 9.15 47.32 18.82
C GLY A 293 9.88 46.03 19.27
N HIS A 294 9.24 45.25 20.13
CA HIS A 294 9.80 44.03 20.73
C HIS A 294 8.80 42.84 20.55
N PRO A 295 8.49 42.44 19.29
CA PRO A 295 7.51 41.37 19.05
C PRO A 295 8.02 40.03 19.50
N ASP A 296 7.10 39.21 20.02
CA ASP A 296 7.32 37.79 20.32
C ASP A 296 6.35 36.93 19.48
N VAL A 297 6.77 36.58 18.29
CA VAL A 297 5.94 35.90 17.31
C VAL A 297 6.53 34.54 16.97
N ASN A 298 5.76 33.48 17.17
CA ASN A 298 6.09 32.18 16.60
C ASN A 298 5.71 32.12 15.12
N TRP A 299 6.63 32.48 14.27
CA TRP A 299 6.44 32.50 12.82
C TRP A 299 6.01 31.15 12.23
N TYR A 300 6.39 30.05 12.88
CA TYR A 300 5.95 28.72 12.42
C TYR A 300 4.43 28.57 12.57
N ASP A 301 3.88 28.93 13.73
CA ASP A 301 2.44 28.88 13.98
C ASP A 301 1.66 29.90 13.13
N GLU A 302 2.29 31.03 12.78
CA GLU A 302 1.68 32.03 11.92
C GLU A 302 1.61 31.57 10.45
N ILE A 303 2.65 30.89 9.95
CA ILE A 303 2.78 30.53 8.53
C ILE A 303 2.15 29.17 8.24
N PHE A 304 2.28 28.19 9.15
CA PHE A 304 1.89 26.82 8.87
C PHE A 304 0.56 26.45 9.52
N LYS A 305 -0.19 25.58 8.83
CA LYS A 305 -1.36 24.91 9.36
C LYS A 305 -0.95 23.73 10.22
N LYS A 306 -1.75 23.38 11.21
CA LYS A 306 -1.52 22.18 12.04
C LYS A 306 -1.84 20.89 11.27
N SER A 307 -2.68 20.97 10.25
CA SER A 307 -3.07 19.84 9.41
C SER A 307 -3.51 20.30 8.02
N ALA A 308 -3.39 19.40 7.06
CA ALA A 308 -3.89 19.56 5.70
C ALA A 308 -4.66 18.31 5.27
N PHE A 309 -5.55 18.43 4.28
CA PHE A 309 -6.37 17.34 3.78
C PHE A 309 -5.82 16.78 2.48
N GLN A 310 -6.04 15.48 2.29
CA GLN A 310 -5.87 14.81 1.01
C GLN A 310 -7.04 13.90 0.73
N GLU A 311 -7.39 13.77 -0.54
CA GLU A 311 -8.47 12.91 -1.01
C GLU A 311 -8.04 12.17 -2.26
N ASN A 312 -8.46 10.91 -2.38
CA ASN A 312 -8.22 10.08 -3.55
C ASN A 312 -9.50 9.34 -3.92
N VAL A 313 -9.95 9.56 -5.13
CA VAL A 313 -11.11 8.88 -5.72
C VAL A 313 -10.62 8.09 -6.91
N ASN A 314 -10.89 6.80 -6.95
CA ASN A 314 -10.56 5.95 -8.08
C ASN A 314 -11.75 5.08 -8.47
N VAL A 315 -12.00 4.99 -9.77
CA VAL A 315 -12.99 4.09 -10.35
C VAL A 315 -12.30 3.27 -11.42
N ASP A 316 -12.41 1.95 -11.34
CA ASP A 316 -11.90 1.08 -12.38
C ASP A 316 -12.95 0.05 -12.83
N ILE A 317 -12.89 -0.28 -14.11
CA ILE A 317 -13.74 -1.30 -14.75
C ILE A 317 -12.81 -2.27 -15.47
N SER A 318 -12.97 -3.54 -15.20
CA SER A 318 -12.22 -4.59 -15.88
C SER A 318 -13.10 -5.77 -16.25
N GLY A 319 -12.78 -6.41 -17.35
CA GLY A 319 -13.52 -7.57 -17.84
C GLY A 319 -13.01 -8.04 -19.17
N GLY A 320 -13.72 -8.98 -19.78
CA GLY A 320 -13.40 -9.40 -21.15
C GLY A 320 -13.89 -10.78 -21.50
N SER A 321 -13.67 -11.11 -22.75
CA SER A 321 -13.84 -12.43 -23.35
C SER A 321 -12.49 -13.05 -23.67
N LYS A 322 -12.48 -14.28 -24.25
CA LYS A 322 -11.26 -14.89 -24.76
C LYS A 322 -10.53 -14.01 -25.79
N LYS A 323 -11.27 -13.25 -26.61
CA LYS A 323 -10.71 -12.44 -27.70
C LYS A 323 -10.38 -11.00 -27.29
N LEU A 324 -11.11 -10.43 -26.33
CA LEU A 324 -10.94 -9.03 -25.93
C LEU A 324 -10.96 -8.94 -24.41
N ARG A 325 -9.91 -8.41 -23.81
CA ARG A 325 -9.80 -8.10 -22.38
C ARG A 325 -9.50 -6.63 -22.23
N TYR A 326 -10.12 -5.99 -21.26
CA TYR A 326 -9.97 -4.56 -21.03
C TYR A 326 -9.88 -4.22 -19.55
N PHE A 327 -9.11 -3.20 -19.25
CA PHE A 327 -9.04 -2.50 -17.99
C PHE A 327 -9.10 -1.00 -18.26
N VAL A 328 -10.03 -0.31 -17.62
CA VAL A 328 -10.18 1.15 -17.71
C VAL A 328 -10.20 1.69 -16.29
N SER A 329 -9.42 2.72 -16.02
CA SER A 329 -9.34 3.39 -14.72
C SER A 329 -9.38 4.89 -14.89
N ALA A 330 -10.10 5.56 -13.99
CA ALA A 330 -10.09 7.00 -13.83
C ALA A 330 -9.87 7.32 -12.34
N GLY A 331 -8.91 8.20 -12.05
CA GLY A 331 -8.56 8.58 -10.69
C GLY A 331 -8.45 10.09 -10.54
N TYR A 332 -8.90 10.62 -9.42
CA TYR A 332 -8.71 12.00 -9.02
C TYR A 332 -8.07 12.04 -7.63
N PHE A 333 -6.98 12.76 -7.53
CA PHE A 333 -6.24 12.96 -6.29
C PHE A 333 -6.10 14.45 -6.02
N THR A 334 -6.37 14.88 -4.79
CA THR A 334 -6.11 16.23 -4.32
C THR A 334 -5.38 16.19 -2.99
N GLN A 335 -4.44 17.11 -2.82
CA GLN A 335 -3.62 17.26 -1.63
C GLN A 335 -3.40 18.75 -1.38
N ASP A 336 -3.78 19.22 -0.19
CA ASP A 336 -3.53 20.58 0.25
C ASP A 336 -2.19 20.66 0.97
N GLY A 337 -1.56 21.83 0.89
CA GLY A 337 -0.31 22.13 1.59
C GLY A 337 -0.52 22.65 3.00
N MET A 338 0.58 22.60 3.76
CA MET A 338 0.61 23.02 5.15
C MET A 338 0.75 24.53 5.33
N VAL A 339 1.12 25.30 4.30
CA VAL A 339 1.23 26.76 4.37
C VAL A 339 -0.18 27.37 4.39
N LYS A 340 -0.40 28.35 5.26
CA LYS A 340 -1.65 29.11 5.29
C LYS A 340 -1.77 29.97 4.03
N ASP A 341 -2.99 30.27 3.63
CA ASP A 341 -3.24 31.19 2.52
C ASP A 341 -3.20 32.63 3.02
N PHE A 342 -2.24 33.39 2.52
CA PHE A 342 -2.08 34.82 2.78
C PHE A 342 -2.50 35.66 1.57
N GLY A 343 -3.06 35.02 0.53
CA GLY A 343 -3.55 35.72 -0.65
C GLY A 343 -4.74 36.62 -0.31
N THR A 344 -4.76 37.80 -0.91
CA THR A 344 -5.92 38.70 -0.84
C THR A 344 -6.74 38.55 -2.10
N LYS A 345 -8.07 38.67 -1.98
CA LYS A 345 -8.97 38.65 -3.14
C LYS A 345 -8.67 39.76 -4.16
N GLU A 346 -8.07 40.84 -3.70
CA GLU A 346 -7.72 42.00 -4.53
C GLU A 346 -6.54 41.70 -5.48
N ASN A 347 -5.63 40.81 -5.10
CA ASN A 347 -4.41 40.54 -5.86
C ASN A 347 -4.51 39.25 -6.72
N ASP A 348 -5.60 38.50 -6.65
CA ASP A 348 -5.80 37.21 -7.32
C ASP A 348 -4.62 36.21 -7.09
N VAL A 349 -3.94 36.37 -5.94
CA VAL A 349 -2.81 35.54 -5.53
C VAL A 349 -3.29 34.51 -4.51
N ASN A 350 -3.12 33.24 -4.83
CA ASN A 350 -3.33 32.14 -3.90
C ASN A 350 -1.97 31.65 -3.40
N SER A 351 -1.65 31.90 -2.14
CA SER A 351 -0.40 31.47 -1.50
C SER A 351 -0.47 30.07 -0.92
N ASN A 352 -1.60 29.41 -0.99
CA ASN A 352 -1.76 28.04 -0.51
C ASN A 352 -1.14 27.05 -1.50
N TYR A 353 -0.28 26.16 -1.01
CA TYR A 353 0.20 25.04 -1.80
C TYR A 353 -0.91 24.02 -2.00
N PHE A 354 -1.13 23.57 -3.22
CA PHE A 354 -1.99 22.43 -3.50
C PHE A 354 -1.50 21.64 -4.70
N TYR A 355 -1.87 20.38 -4.73
CA TYR A 355 -1.65 19.47 -5.84
C TYR A 355 -2.95 18.77 -6.20
N ARG A 356 -3.34 18.83 -7.45
CA ARG A 356 -4.49 18.12 -8.01
C ARG A 356 -4.05 17.34 -9.21
N ARG A 357 -4.41 16.05 -9.26
CA ARG A 357 -4.05 15.16 -10.36
C ARG A 357 -5.25 14.36 -10.81
N PHE A 358 -5.51 14.35 -12.08
CA PHE A 358 -6.43 13.44 -12.75
C PHE A 358 -5.63 12.41 -13.54
N ASN A 359 -5.88 11.12 -13.30
CA ASN A 359 -5.30 10.01 -14.01
C ASN A 359 -6.37 9.31 -14.84
N TYR A 360 -6.02 8.92 -16.04
CA TYR A 360 -6.83 8.05 -16.89
C TYR A 360 -5.93 6.98 -17.49
N ARG A 361 -6.38 5.70 -17.45
CA ARG A 361 -5.69 4.58 -18.08
C ARG A 361 -6.68 3.65 -18.75
N THR A 362 -6.32 3.17 -19.94
CA THR A 362 -7.02 2.11 -20.65
C THR A 362 -5.99 1.13 -21.17
N ASN A 363 -6.11 -0.14 -20.76
CA ASN A 363 -5.31 -1.24 -21.27
C ASN A 363 -6.24 -2.25 -21.95
N ILE A 364 -6.01 -2.52 -23.22
CA ILE A 364 -6.80 -3.43 -24.04
C ILE A 364 -5.87 -4.49 -24.64
N ASP A 365 -6.21 -5.75 -24.44
CA ASP A 365 -5.58 -6.89 -25.08
C ASP A 365 -6.60 -7.50 -26.06
N PHE A 366 -6.23 -7.63 -27.31
CA PHE A 366 -7.09 -8.17 -28.37
C PHE A 366 -6.38 -9.29 -29.13
N ASP A 367 -6.95 -10.49 -29.06
CA ASP A 367 -6.46 -11.65 -29.78
C ASP A 367 -7.16 -11.72 -31.15
N VAL A 368 -6.51 -11.19 -32.17
CA VAL A 368 -7.05 -11.09 -33.56
C VAL A 368 -7.18 -12.48 -34.14
N THR A 369 -6.14 -13.29 -33.98
CA THR A 369 -6.10 -14.72 -34.34
C THR A 369 -5.36 -15.47 -33.26
N ASP A 370 -5.30 -16.81 -33.33
CA ASP A 370 -4.56 -17.62 -32.37
C ASP A 370 -3.05 -17.27 -32.30
N ASN A 371 -2.51 -16.68 -33.38
CA ASN A 371 -1.10 -16.32 -33.49
C ASN A 371 -0.84 -14.80 -33.54
N LEU A 372 -1.88 -13.97 -33.51
CA LEU A 372 -1.75 -12.50 -33.57
C LEU A 372 -2.48 -11.86 -32.40
N ASN A 373 -1.70 -11.31 -31.50
CA ASN A 373 -2.19 -10.57 -30.34
C ASN A 373 -1.83 -9.08 -30.50
N MET A 374 -2.80 -8.22 -30.29
CA MET A 374 -2.62 -6.77 -30.28
C MET A 374 -2.81 -6.24 -28.86
N ARG A 375 -1.99 -5.26 -28.50
CA ARG A 375 -2.06 -4.59 -27.21
C ARG A 375 -2.12 -3.08 -27.42
N LEU A 376 -3.07 -2.44 -26.76
CA LEU A 376 -3.21 -0.99 -26.74
C LEU A 376 -3.21 -0.51 -25.30
N ASP A 377 -2.22 0.30 -24.97
CA ASP A 377 -2.07 0.91 -23.64
C ASP A 377 -2.11 2.43 -23.81
N VAL A 378 -3.14 3.06 -23.27
CA VAL A 378 -3.32 4.52 -23.27
C VAL A 378 -3.34 5.01 -21.84
N SER A 379 -2.50 5.99 -21.52
CA SER A 379 -2.53 6.66 -20.23
C SER A 379 -2.38 8.16 -20.38
N SER A 380 -3.15 8.90 -19.61
CA SER A 380 -3.11 10.35 -19.57
C SER A 380 -3.12 10.85 -18.13
N ARG A 381 -2.44 11.96 -17.88
CA ARG A 381 -2.34 12.60 -16.59
C ARG A 381 -2.44 14.09 -16.76
N PHE A 382 -3.33 14.69 -15.99
CA PHE A 382 -3.49 16.14 -15.92
C PHE A 382 -3.20 16.57 -14.50
N MET A 383 -2.28 17.52 -14.34
CA MET A 383 -1.86 17.99 -13.03
C MET A 383 -2.04 19.50 -12.96
N ASN A 384 -2.50 19.95 -11.79
CA ASN A 384 -2.53 21.36 -11.42
C ASN A 384 -1.81 21.49 -10.08
N ILE A 385 -0.72 22.24 -10.07
CA ILE A 385 0.11 22.52 -8.91
C ILE A 385 0.10 24.01 -8.69
N ASN A 386 -0.22 24.45 -7.48
CA ASN A 386 -0.01 25.81 -7.06
C ASN A 386 1.19 25.87 -6.12
N GLU A 387 2.19 26.61 -6.52
CA GLU A 387 3.40 26.87 -5.73
C GLU A 387 3.52 28.37 -5.55
N PRO A 388 3.50 28.87 -4.32
CA PRO A 388 3.92 30.25 -4.10
C PRO A 388 5.33 30.42 -4.63
N CYS A 389 5.53 31.47 -5.39
CA CYS A 389 6.78 31.77 -6.04
C CYS A 389 7.93 31.74 -5.00
N ASN A 390 8.89 30.84 -5.18
CA ASN A 390 10.16 30.92 -4.50
C ASN A 390 10.83 32.18 -5.08
N MET A 391 10.78 33.26 -4.36
CA MET A 391 11.68 34.39 -4.60
C MET A 391 13.11 33.97 -4.22
N ASN A 392 13.67 33.02 -4.93
CA ASN A 392 15.11 33.00 -5.10
C ASN A 392 15.40 34.14 -6.03
N ALA A 393 15.45 35.34 -5.45
CA ALA A 393 16.14 36.47 -6.02
C ALA A 393 17.59 36.04 -6.20
N THR A 394 17.90 35.37 -7.29
CA THR A 394 19.20 35.47 -7.92
C THR A 394 19.14 36.75 -8.75
N GLY A 395 19.36 37.88 -8.07
CA GLY A 395 19.89 39.07 -8.68
C GLY A 395 21.39 38.96 -8.70
#